data_2a29d9ce25156806e83218f379e49307
#
_entry.id   2a29d9ce25156806e83218f379e49307
#
_cell.length_a   1.000
_cell.length_b   1.000
_cell.length_c   1.000
_cell.angle_alpha   90.00
_cell.angle_beta   90.00
_cell.angle_gamma   90.00
#
_symmetry.space_group_name_H-M   'P 1'
#
loop_
_entity.id
_entity.type
_entity.pdbx_description
1 polymer ?
#
loop_
_entity_poly.entity_id
_entity_poly.type
_entity_poly.pdbx_seq_one_letter_code
_entity_poly.pdbx_strand_id
1 'polypeptide(L)'
;MSVEIEGHPDNVAPAFFGGIVVSSMEDGKAYYNKVDIKEGIEFLSFIPSFTLSTEKARKALPATIPFKDGVYNVGKAALTLSCFYLGNYDMLKYACKDKLHEPYRSKLIPNFEEITKEVLDLGALCVFLSGAGPTIMSIVKKEDNTAKDKIKAHMTKFEKEWSLVTLKENNIGAEIIKG
;
A
#
# COMPACT_ATOMS: atom_id res chain seq x y z
N MET A 1 -21.15 2.06 12.40
CA MET A 1 -21.32 0.58 12.45
C MET A 1 -20.09 -0.16 11.92
N SER A 2 -19.68 -0.05 10.64
CA SER A 2 -18.50 -0.81 10.14
C SER A 2 -17.17 -0.40 10.81
N VAL A 3 -16.97 0.88 11.09
CA VAL A 3 -15.78 1.38 11.81
C VAL A 3 -15.79 0.94 13.29
N GLU A 4 -16.94 0.79 13.91
CA GLU A 4 -17.09 0.28 15.28
C GLU A 4 -16.68 -1.19 15.38
N ILE A 5 -16.92 -1.98 14.32
CA ILE A 5 -16.56 -3.40 14.27
C ILE A 5 -15.04 -3.55 14.04
N GLU A 6 -14.47 -2.80 13.11
CA GLU A 6 -13.05 -2.87 12.75
C GLU A 6 -12.15 -2.11 13.75
N GLY A 7 -12.68 -1.10 14.42
CA GLY A 7 -11.98 -0.23 15.37
C GLY A 7 -11.19 0.92 14.74
N HIS A 8 -10.92 0.88 13.42
CA HIS A 8 -10.21 1.92 12.65
C HIS A 8 -10.84 2.13 11.27
N PRO A 9 -10.90 3.37 10.76
CA PRO A 9 -11.50 3.68 9.46
C PRO A 9 -10.61 3.39 8.26
N ASP A 10 -9.33 3.10 8.45
CA ASP A 10 -8.28 3.06 7.42
C ASP A 10 -8.52 2.02 6.31
N ASN A 11 -9.12 0.87 6.61
CA ASN A 11 -9.51 -0.13 5.62
C ASN A 11 -10.97 0.01 5.17
N VAL A 12 -11.85 0.36 6.12
CA VAL A 12 -13.29 0.44 5.87
C VAL A 12 -13.64 1.63 4.98
N ALA A 13 -13.07 2.80 5.26
CA ALA A 13 -13.41 4.02 4.52
C ALA A 13 -13.04 3.94 3.03
N PRO A 14 -11.83 3.52 2.62
CA PRO A 14 -11.52 3.39 1.19
C PRO A 14 -12.34 2.29 0.49
N ALA A 15 -12.72 1.22 1.18
CA ALA A 15 -13.60 0.20 0.61
C ALA A 15 -15.00 0.74 0.30
N PHE A 16 -15.52 1.64 1.14
CA PHE A 16 -16.83 2.27 0.94
C PHE A 16 -16.82 3.41 -0.08
N PHE A 17 -15.80 4.26 -0.03
CA PHE A 17 -15.81 5.51 -0.79
C PHE A 17 -15.00 5.43 -2.10
N GLY A 18 -14.11 4.46 -2.23
CA GLY A 18 -13.15 4.39 -3.33
C GLY A 18 -12.08 5.47 -3.26
N GLY A 19 -11.15 5.46 -4.20
CA GLY A 19 -10.05 6.40 -4.27
C GLY A 19 -9.07 6.25 -3.10
N ILE A 20 -8.38 7.33 -2.76
CA ILE A 20 -7.54 7.42 -1.57
C ILE A 20 -8.32 8.13 -0.48
N VAL A 21 -8.50 7.47 0.65
CA VAL A 21 -9.18 8.04 1.80
C VAL A 21 -8.17 8.29 2.90
N VAL A 22 -8.05 9.56 3.28
CA VAL A 22 -7.28 9.98 4.47
C VAL A 22 -8.25 10.15 5.61
N SER A 23 -8.04 9.41 6.69
CA SER A 23 -8.96 9.40 7.82
C SER A 23 -8.23 9.45 9.15
N SER A 24 -8.90 10.03 10.15
CA SER A 24 -8.48 10.02 11.54
C SER A 24 -9.67 9.78 12.47
N MET A 25 -9.38 9.35 13.69
CA MET A 25 -10.35 9.20 14.75
C MET A 25 -10.12 10.27 15.83
N GLU A 26 -11.18 10.95 16.25
CA GLU A 26 -11.16 11.86 17.37
C GLU A 26 -12.49 11.73 18.13
N ASP A 27 -12.43 11.56 19.44
CA ASP A 27 -13.61 11.39 20.32
C ASP A 27 -14.62 10.32 19.83
N GLY A 28 -14.10 9.18 19.33
CA GLY A 28 -14.93 8.08 18.83
C GLY A 28 -15.59 8.34 17.48
N LYS A 29 -15.29 9.47 16.82
CA LYS A 29 -15.79 9.81 15.48
C LYS A 29 -14.68 9.71 14.43
N ALA A 30 -15.05 9.20 13.26
CA ALA A 30 -14.18 9.16 12.10
C ALA A 30 -14.32 10.43 11.25
N TYR A 31 -13.20 11.08 10.96
CA TYR A 31 -13.13 12.20 10.02
C TYR A 31 -12.33 11.76 8.82
N TYR A 32 -12.74 12.13 7.61
CA TYR A 32 -12.07 11.71 6.40
C TYR A 32 -12.19 12.73 5.27
N ASN A 33 -11.21 12.66 4.39
CA ASN A 33 -11.25 13.28 3.07
C ASN A 33 -10.92 12.23 2.01
N LYS A 34 -11.54 12.37 0.84
CA LYS A 34 -11.31 11.50 -0.32
C LYS A 34 -10.58 12.27 -1.41
N VAL A 35 -9.63 11.59 -2.06
CA VAL A 35 -8.95 12.05 -3.26
C VAL A 35 -9.13 10.98 -4.33
N ASP A 36 -9.64 11.37 -5.50
CA ASP A 36 -9.72 10.48 -6.64
C ASP A 36 -8.34 10.24 -7.25
N ILE A 37 -8.05 8.98 -7.54
CA ILE A 37 -6.81 8.58 -8.22
C ILE A 37 -6.95 8.98 -9.68
N LYS A 38 -6.02 9.80 -10.18
CA LYS A 38 -5.96 10.17 -11.59
C LYS A 38 -5.44 8.99 -12.42
N GLU A 39 -5.81 8.93 -13.68
CA GLU A 39 -5.29 7.93 -14.61
C GLU A 39 -3.77 7.99 -14.75
N GLY A 40 -3.18 6.90 -15.24
CA GLY A 40 -1.76 6.82 -15.57
C GLY A 40 -0.97 5.82 -14.74
N ILE A 41 -1.60 5.15 -13.77
CA ILE A 41 -0.96 4.12 -12.96
C ILE A 41 -1.79 2.84 -12.90
N GLU A 42 -1.13 1.74 -12.55
CA GLU A 42 -1.72 0.46 -12.15
C GLU A 42 -1.03 -0.04 -10.88
N PHE A 43 -1.74 -0.87 -10.14
CA PHE A 43 -1.24 -1.48 -8.92
C PHE A 43 -0.89 -2.95 -9.18
N LEU A 44 0.26 -3.37 -8.71
CA LEU A 44 0.67 -4.76 -8.71
C LEU A 44 0.63 -5.27 -7.27
N SER A 45 -0.18 -6.29 -7.03
CA SER A 45 -0.34 -6.92 -5.71
C SER A 45 0.39 -8.26 -5.71
N PHE A 46 1.39 -8.40 -4.85
CA PHE A 46 2.14 -9.63 -4.62
C PHE A 46 1.56 -10.29 -3.38
N ILE A 47 0.84 -11.38 -3.58
CA ILE A 47 0.07 -12.07 -2.54
C ILE A 47 0.79 -13.37 -2.20
N PRO A 48 1.32 -13.53 -0.99
CA PRO A 48 1.98 -14.77 -0.59
C PRO A 48 0.98 -15.89 -0.31
N SER A 49 1.43 -17.14 -0.42
CA SER A 49 0.66 -18.34 -0.09
C SER A 49 0.57 -18.61 1.42
N PHE A 50 1.39 -17.92 2.22
CA PHE A 50 1.37 -18.03 3.69
C PHE A 50 0.56 -16.90 4.32
N THR A 51 0.14 -17.10 5.56
CA THR A 51 -0.58 -16.10 6.35
C THR A 51 0.31 -15.48 7.42
N LEU A 52 0.13 -14.19 7.68
CA LEU A 52 0.72 -13.46 8.79
C LEU A 52 -0.39 -12.84 9.62
N SER A 53 -0.55 -13.27 10.87
CA SER A 53 -1.59 -12.69 11.72
C SER A 53 -1.30 -11.22 12.02
N THR A 54 -2.33 -10.40 12.03
CA THR A 54 -2.24 -8.96 12.39
C THR A 54 -1.65 -8.78 13.79
N GLU A 55 -1.96 -9.69 14.71
CA GLU A 55 -1.40 -9.68 16.06
C GLU A 55 0.14 -9.85 16.05
N LYS A 56 0.65 -10.83 15.27
CA LYS A 56 2.10 -11.03 15.11
C LYS A 56 2.76 -9.82 14.46
N ALA A 57 2.14 -9.25 13.42
CA ALA A 57 2.64 -8.06 12.76
C ALA A 57 2.62 -6.82 13.67
N ARG A 58 1.66 -6.69 14.58
CA ARG A 58 1.62 -5.62 15.60
C ARG A 58 2.70 -5.81 16.67
N LYS A 59 2.92 -7.05 17.13
CA LYS A 59 3.97 -7.37 18.12
C LYS A 59 5.40 -7.11 17.62
N ALA A 60 5.62 -7.07 16.32
CA ALA A 60 6.92 -6.74 15.74
C ALA A 60 7.28 -5.25 15.84
N LEU A 61 6.31 -4.38 16.13
CA LEU A 61 6.54 -2.95 16.24
C LEU A 61 7.22 -2.59 17.56
N PRO A 62 8.16 -1.63 17.55
CA PRO A 62 8.79 -1.16 18.78
C PRO A 62 7.80 -0.35 19.63
N ALA A 63 7.99 -0.36 20.94
CA ALA A 63 7.17 0.45 21.87
C ALA A 63 7.42 1.96 21.70
N THR A 64 8.59 2.36 21.22
CA THR A 64 9.00 3.76 20.98
C THR A 64 9.78 3.86 19.69
N ILE A 65 9.73 5.03 19.07
CA ILE A 65 10.47 5.34 17.86
C ILE A 65 11.29 6.63 18.06
N PRO A 66 12.40 6.80 17.34
CA PRO A 66 13.10 8.08 17.32
C PRO A 66 12.19 9.19 16.76
N PHE A 67 12.15 10.35 17.42
CA PHE A 67 11.33 11.49 16.98
C PHE A 67 11.56 11.86 15.50
N LYS A 68 12.81 11.82 15.03
CA LYS A 68 13.16 12.07 13.63
C LYS A 68 12.47 11.13 12.63
N ASP A 69 12.19 9.89 13.03
CA ASP A 69 11.51 8.92 12.17
C ASP A 69 10.00 9.20 12.09
N GLY A 70 9.42 9.71 13.17
CA GLY A 70 8.05 10.26 13.16
C GLY A 70 7.93 11.46 12.21
N VAL A 71 8.84 12.44 12.32
CA VAL A 71 8.89 13.61 11.42
C VAL A 71 9.07 13.18 9.96
N TYR A 72 9.95 12.20 9.71
CA TYR A 72 10.14 11.63 8.38
C TYR A 72 8.84 11.07 7.80
N ASN A 73 8.12 10.23 8.56
CA ASN A 73 6.89 9.60 8.09
C ASN A 73 5.74 10.61 7.85
N VAL A 74 5.60 11.62 8.69
CA VAL A 74 4.63 12.71 8.47
C VAL A 74 4.89 13.39 7.12
N GLY A 75 6.15 13.73 6.83
CA GLY A 75 6.55 14.29 5.54
C GLY A 75 6.28 13.35 4.36
N LYS A 76 6.54 12.04 4.54
CA LYS A 76 6.28 11.03 3.49
C LYS A 76 4.80 10.84 3.23
N ALA A 77 3.97 10.79 4.27
CA ALA A 77 2.52 10.68 4.13
C ALA A 77 1.93 11.89 3.37
N ALA A 78 2.35 13.11 3.73
CA ALA A 78 1.92 14.32 3.06
C ALA A 78 2.38 14.37 1.58
N LEU A 79 3.64 13.98 1.31
CA LEU A 79 4.17 13.93 -0.05
C LEU A 79 3.45 12.87 -0.89
N THR A 80 3.19 11.68 -0.35
CA THR A 80 2.44 10.62 -1.04
C THR A 80 1.05 11.12 -1.41
N LEU A 81 0.31 11.72 -0.48
CA LEU A 81 -1.01 12.27 -0.76
C LEU A 81 -0.95 13.34 -1.87
N SER A 82 0.04 14.23 -1.83
CA SER A 82 0.21 15.25 -2.86
C SER A 82 0.51 14.68 -4.24
N CYS A 83 1.27 13.57 -4.32
CA CYS A 83 1.53 12.88 -5.58
C CYS A 83 0.22 12.41 -6.24
N PHE A 84 -0.68 11.82 -5.48
CA PHE A 84 -1.97 11.35 -5.98
C PHE A 84 -2.90 12.52 -6.33
N TYR A 85 -2.98 13.54 -5.48
CA TYR A 85 -3.81 14.72 -5.72
C TYR A 85 -3.41 15.47 -7.00
N LEU A 86 -2.11 15.62 -7.24
CA LEU A 86 -1.57 16.29 -8.42
C LEU A 86 -1.47 15.37 -9.65
N GLY A 87 -1.45 14.04 -9.47
CA GLY A 87 -1.11 13.07 -10.52
C GLY A 87 0.39 13.05 -10.85
N ASN A 88 1.23 13.53 -9.94
CA ASN A 88 2.69 13.53 -10.11
C ASN A 88 3.29 12.23 -9.58
N TYR A 89 3.05 11.15 -10.31
CA TYR A 89 3.40 9.80 -9.88
C TYR A 89 4.91 9.51 -9.90
N ASP A 90 5.72 10.23 -10.66
CA ASP A 90 7.17 10.09 -10.66
C ASP A 90 7.81 10.41 -9.31
N MET A 91 7.11 11.20 -8.48
CA MET A 91 7.55 11.50 -7.12
C MET A 91 7.30 10.37 -6.11
N LEU A 92 6.48 9.35 -6.45
CA LEU A 92 6.18 8.23 -5.55
C LEU A 92 7.44 7.47 -5.12
N LYS A 93 8.47 7.38 -5.95
CA LYS A 93 9.77 6.79 -5.61
C LYS A 93 10.45 7.45 -4.40
N TYR A 94 10.14 8.71 -4.14
CA TYR A 94 10.63 9.46 -2.99
C TYR A 94 9.61 9.50 -1.85
N ALA A 95 8.33 9.45 -2.17
CA ALA A 95 7.22 9.60 -1.23
C ALA A 95 6.90 8.32 -0.47
N CYS A 96 6.71 7.19 -1.16
CA CYS A 96 6.35 5.90 -0.58
C CYS A 96 7.55 5.28 0.16
N LYS A 97 7.85 5.81 1.32
CA LYS A 97 8.92 5.34 2.21
C LYS A 97 8.39 5.33 3.65
N ASP A 98 8.70 4.29 4.40
CA ASP A 98 8.28 4.13 5.78
C ASP A 98 9.47 3.83 6.72
N LYS A 99 9.38 4.34 7.94
CA LYS A 99 10.29 4.05 9.04
C LYS A 99 9.58 3.60 10.32
N LEU A 100 8.24 3.56 10.30
CA LEU A 100 7.45 3.27 11.49
C LEU A 100 7.04 1.81 11.59
N HIS A 101 6.76 1.15 10.48
CA HIS A 101 6.28 -0.23 10.52
C HIS A 101 7.00 -1.17 9.54
N GLU A 102 7.25 -0.77 8.31
CA GLU A 102 7.81 -1.62 7.27
C GLU A 102 9.18 -2.22 7.65
N PRO A 103 10.15 -1.48 8.23
CA PRO A 103 11.45 -2.05 8.62
C PRO A 103 11.37 -3.16 9.68
N TYR A 104 10.27 -3.21 10.41
CA TYR A 104 10.03 -4.23 11.44
C TYR A 104 9.24 -5.41 10.90
N ARG A 105 8.16 -5.13 10.14
CA ARG A 105 7.25 -6.14 9.61
C ARG A 105 7.84 -6.91 8.43
N SER A 106 8.66 -6.27 7.60
CA SER A 106 9.33 -6.90 6.46
C SER A 106 10.15 -8.12 6.86
N LYS A 107 10.74 -8.11 8.05
CA LYS A 107 11.52 -9.24 8.61
C LYS A 107 10.69 -10.50 8.86
N LEU A 108 9.36 -10.38 8.89
CA LEU A 108 8.44 -11.50 9.05
C LEU A 108 7.99 -12.09 7.71
N ILE A 109 8.42 -11.49 6.60
CA ILE A 109 7.93 -11.81 5.26
C ILE A 109 9.11 -12.35 4.43
N PRO A 110 9.12 -13.65 4.11
CA PRO A 110 10.14 -14.22 3.24
C PRO A 110 10.25 -13.49 1.91
N ASN A 111 11.47 -13.34 1.42
CA ASN A 111 11.78 -12.71 0.13
C ASN A 111 11.39 -11.22 -0.01
N PHE A 112 10.94 -10.54 1.08
CA PHE A 112 10.47 -9.16 1.01
C PHE A 112 11.51 -8.22 0.39
N GLU A 113 12.75 -8.26 0.89
CA GLU A 113 13.82 -7.36 0.42
C GLU A 113 14.19 -7.65 -1.04
N GLU A 114 14.25 -8.93 -1.43
CA GLU A 114 14.55 -9.33 -2.79
C GLU A 114 13.45 -8.87 -3.75
N ILE A 115 12.18 -9.19 -3.46
CA ILE A 115 11.04 -8.76 -4.28
C ILE A 115 11.00 -7.23 -4.39
N THR A 116 11.11 -6.52 -3.28
CA THR A 116 11.03 -5.05 -3.25
C THR A 116 12.14 -4.43 -4.10
N LYS A 117 13.38 -4.87 -3.91
CA LYS A 117 14.53 -4.35 -4.66
C LYS A 117 14.37 -4.59 -6.15
N GLU A 118 14.11 -5.83 -6.54
CA GLU A 118 14.03 -6.22 -7.96
C GLU A 118 12.85 -5.53 -8.66
N VAL A 119 11.68 -5.43 -8.02
CA VAL A 119 10.52 -4.76 -8.59
C VAL A 119 10.80 -3.27 -8.83
N LEU A 120 11.52 -2.61 -7.91
CA LEU A 120 11.98 -1.22 -8.10
C LEU A 120 12.99 -1.11 -9.26
N ASP A 121 13.98 -2.00 -9.32
CA ASP A 121 15.02 -2.00 -10.37
C ASP A 121 14.41 -2.27 -11.75
N LEU A 122 13.29 -2.99 -11.82
CA LEU A 122 12.57 -3.29 -13.06
C LEU A 122 11.61 -2.16 -13.52
N GLY A 123 11.53 -1.07 -12.79
CA GLY A 123 10.84 0.15 -13.22
C GLY A 123 9.55 0.50 -12.46
N ALA A 124 9.27 -0.16 -11.33
CA ALA A 124 8.18 0.28 -10.47
C ALA A 124 8.44 1.68 -9.88
N LEU A 125 7.40 2.48 -9.77
CA LEU A 125 7.46 3.81 -9.17
C LEU A 125 7.69 3.74 -7.66
N CYS A 126 7.08 2.76 -7.00
CA CYS A 126 7.30 2.46 -5.59
C CYS A 126 6.87 1.03 -5.27
N VAL A 127 7.37 0.52 -4.15
CA VAL A 127 6.96 -0.76 -3.54
C VAL A 127 6.78 -0.51 -2.05
N PHE A 128 5.76 -1.08 -1.46
CA PHE A 128 5.43 -0.92 -0.05
C PHE A 128 4.63 -2.10 0.50
N LEU A 129 4.63 -2.24 1.81
CA LEU A 129 3.83 -3.24 2.51
C LEU A 129 2.37 -2.79 2.62
N SER A 130 1.43 -3.63 2.18
CA SER A 130 0.00 -3.36 2.32
C SER A 130 -0.45 -3.54 3.76
N GLY A 131 -0.72 -2.45 4.47
CA GLY A 131 -1.18 -2.45 5.85
C GLY A 131 -0.26 -3.25 6.79
N ALA A 132 -0.80 -4.26 7.46
CA ALA A 132 -0.02 -5.15 8.33
C ALA A 132 0.82 -6.18 7.55
N GLY A 133 0.59 -6.31 6.27
CA GLY A 133 1.13 -7.38 5.42
C GLY A 133 0.32 -8.69 5.56
N PRO A 134 0.80 -9.80 4.98
CA PRO A 134 2.07 -9.95 4.28
C PRO A 134 2.07 -9.53 2.80
N THR A 135 0.94 -9.06 2.25
CA THR A 135 0.83 -8.60 0.86
C THR A 135 1.74 -7.41 0.61
N ILE A 136 2.52 -7.48 -0.47
CA ILE A 136 3.35 -6.37 -0.95
C ILE A 136 2.60 -5.70 -2.10
N MET A 137 2.63 -4.38 -2.16
CA MET A 137 2.03 -3.59 -3.23
C MET A 137 3.10 -2.81 -3.97
N SER A 138 2.90 -2.65 -5.26
CA SER A 138 3.72 -1.78 -6.10
C SER A 138 2.83 -0.94 -6.99
N ILE A 139 3.33 0.21 -7.39
CA ILE A 139 2.70 1.10 -8.37
C ILE A 139 3.60 1.19 -9.58
N VAL A 140 3.02 1.03 -10.76
CA VAL A 140 3.69 1.12 -12.06
C VAL A 140 2.97 2.11 -12.96
N LYS A 141 3.65 2.69 -13.95
CA LYS A 141 2.98 3.47 -14.99
C LYS A 141 2.10 2.56 -15.85
N LYS A 142 0.88 2.98 -16.12
CA LYS A 142 -0.11 2.21 -16.88
C LYS A 142 0.37 1.88 -18.30
N GLU A 143 1.07 2.81 -18.92
CA GLU A 143 1.63 2.65 -20.27
C GLU A 143 2.94 1.86 -20.31
N ASP A 144 3.62 1.66 -19.19
CA ASP A 144 4.91 0.94 -19.16
C ASP A 144 4.72 -0.59 -19.13
N ASN A 145 4.30 -1.13 -20.29
CA ASN A 145 4.16 -2.57 -20.44
C ASN A 145 5.49 -3.31 -20.30
N THR A 146 6.61 -2.67 -20.66
CA THR A 146 7.94 -3.27 -20.54
C THR A 146 8.30 -3.56 -19.09
N ALA A 147 8.10 -2.61 -18.18
CA ALA A 147 8.31 -2.81 -16.75
C ALA A 147 7.37 -3.90 -16.21
N LYS A 148 6.08 -3.84 -16.55
CA LYS A 148 5.10 -4.84 -16.11
C LYS A 148 5.46 -6.27 -16.54
N ASP A 149 5.87 -6.45 -17.78
CA ASP A 149 6.24 -7.77 -18.32
C ASP A 149 7.53 -8.30 -17.67
N LYS A 150 8.53 -7.43 -17.46
CA LYS A 150 9.74 -7.80 -16.73
C LYS A 150 9.45 -8.20 -15.29
N ILE A 151 8.59 -7.45 -14.59
CA ILE A 151 8.18 -7.78 -13.21
C ILE A 151 7.44 -9.12 -13.18
N LYS A 152 6.49 -9.36 -14.10
CA LYS A 152 5.79 -10.64 -14.20
C LYS A 152 6.76 -11.80 -14.45
N ALA A 153 7.67 -11.65 -15.40
CA ALA A 153 8.68 -12.67 -15.69
C ALA A 153 9.60 -12.93 -14.49
N HIS A 154 10.00 -11.87 -13.77
CA HIS A 154 10.81 -12.03 -12.57
C HIS A 154 10.06 -12.82 -11.47
N MET A 155 8.77 -12.57 -11.29
CA MET A 155 7.96 -13.23 -10.27
C MET A 155 7.74 -14.73 -10.51
N THR A 156 8.02 -15.25 -11.70
CA THR A 156 7.92 -16.69 -11.97
C THR A 156 8.85 -17.53 -11.09
N LYS A 157 9.98 -16.98 -10.65
CA LYS A 157 10.88 -17.67 -9.72
C LYS A 157 10.29 -17.86 -8.32
N PHE A 158 9.24 -17.09 -7.98
CA PHE A 158 8.53 -17.16 -6.70
C PHE A 158 7.12 -17.75 -6.81
N GLU A 159 6.71 -18.28 -7.97
CA GLU A 159 5.33 -18.70 -8.27
C GLU A 159 4.72 -19.73 -7.30
N LYS A 160 5.56 -20.51 -6.61
CA LYS A 160 5.14 -21.47 -5.58
C LYS A 160 4.70 -20.81 -4.28
N GLU A 161 5.23 -19.64 -4.00
CA GLU A 161 5.04 -18.93 -2.72
C GLU A 161 4.30 -17.61 -2.88
N TRP A 162 4.29 -17.04 -4.09
CA TRP A 162 3.71 -15.74 -4.38
C TRP A 162 2.87 -15.76 -5.65
N SER A 163 1.73 -15.11 -5.63
CA SER A 163 0.93 -14.78 -6.80
C SER A 163 0.96 -13.29 -7.09
N LEU A 164 0.91 -12.92 -8.37
CA LEU A 164 0.89 -11.54 -8.83
C LEU A 164 -0.46 -11.21 -9.46
N VAL A 165 -1.13 -10.20 -8.94
CA VAL A 165 -2.39 -9.69 -9.45
C VAL A 165 -2.23 -8.23 -9.86
N THR A 166 -2.67 -7.87 -11.06
CA THR A 166 -2.75 -6.48 -11.50
C THR A 166 -4.12 -5.92 -11.13
N LEU A 167 -4.14 -4.80 -10.42
CA LEU A 167 -5.34 -4.11 -9.98
C LEU A 167 -5.41 -2.72 -10.61
N LYS A 168 -6.63 -2.26 -10.83
CA LYS A 168 -6.91 -0.89 -11.28
C LYS A 168 -7.48 -0.08 -10.12
N GLU A 169 -7.35 1.23 -10.24
CA GLU A 169 -8.00 2.16 -9.34
C GLU A 169 -9.52 2.02 -9.40
N ASN A 170 -10.17 2.15 -8.26
CA ASN A 170 -11.62 2.31 -8.16
C ASN A 170 -11.93 3.57 -7.35
N ASN A 171 -12.43 4.59 -8.03
CA ASN A 171 -12.81 5.85 -7.41
C ASN A 171 -14.27 5.89 -6.94
N ILE A 172 -15.05 4.84 -7.20
CA ILE A 172 -16.48 4.81 -6.88
C ILE A 172 -16.74 4.19 -5.51
N GLY A 173 -15.99 3.13 -5.16
CA GLY A 173 -16.16 2.38 -3.93
C GLY A 173 -17.29 1.35 -4.00
N ALA A 174 -18.01 1.16 -2.89
CA ALA A 174 -19.08 0.17 -2.81
C ALA A 174 -20.35 0.67 -3.51
N GLU A 175 -20.95 -0.17 -4.34
CA GLU A 175 -22.19 0.11 -5.04
C GLU A 175 -23.29 -0.89 -4.65
N ILE A 176 -24.54 -0.41 -4.54
CA ILE A 176 -25.71 -1.25 -4.34
C ILE A 176 -26.26 -1.63 -5.73
N ILE A 177 -26.08 -2.88 -6.11
CA ILE A 177 -26.68 -3.41 -7.32
C ILE A 177 -28.11 -3.82 -7.00
N LYS A 178 -29.09 -3.14 -7.60
CA LYS A 178 -30.49 -3.56 -7.55
C LYS A 178 -30.64 -4.69 -8.58
N GLY A 179 -30.97 -5.89 -8.09
CA GLY A 179 -31.35 -7.02 -8.93
C GLY A 179 -32.68 -6.81 -9.64
#